data_12818fb8c24aa043895cc9778b287efc
#
_entry.id   12818fb8c24aa043895cc9778b287efc
#
_cell.length_a   1.000
_cell.length_b   1.000
_cell.length_c   1.000
_cell.angle_alpha   90.00
_cell.angle_beta   90.00
_cell.angle_gamma   90.00
#
_symmetry.space_group_name_H-M   'P 1'
#
loop_
_entity.id
_entity.type
_entity.pdbx_description
1 polymer ?
#
loop_
_entity_poly.entity_id
_entity_poly.type
_entity_poly.pdbx_seq_one_letter_code
_entity_poly.pdbx_strand_id
1 'polypeptide(L)'
;KFIKIDNMKKQKEWRPLPDSITIKDSKIEGLGVFAIQDIEANTDLGISHVYDDRFPDNYIRLSLGAFINHHEMPNCKAIVAESHESIGEIKHIRIVAEKDISTGEELTLNYIINKLDNPLWEFEYEVSQ
;
A
#
# COMPACT_ATOMS: atom_id res chain seq x y z
N LYS A 1 16.75 -15.04 -25.92
CA LYS A 1 16.60 -13.91 -24.97
C LYS A 1 15.31 -13.15 -25.21
N PHE A 2 15.01 -12.89 -26.48
CA PHE A 2 13.76 -12.21 -26.80
C PHE A 2 12.53 -13.03 -26.41
N ILE A 3 12.66 -14.34 -26.52
CA ILE A 3 11.57 -15.23 -26.10
C ILE A 3 11.32 -15.09 -24.60
N LYS A 4 12.39 -14.96 -23.80
CA LYS A 4 12.25 -14.78 -22.37
C LYS A 4 11.58 -13.47 -22.03
N ILE A 5 11.91 -12.41 -22.76
CA ILE A 5 11.28 -11.11 -22.55
C ILE A 5 9.79 -11.18 -22.86
N ASP A 6 9.43 -11.85 -23.94
CA ASP A 6 8.02 -12.02 -24.31
C ASP A 6 7.27 -12.85 -23.27
N ASN A 7 7.93 -13.89 -22.76
CA ASN A 7 7.33 -14.69 -21.69
C ASN A 7 7.14 -13.90 -20.43
N MET A 8 8.08 -13.01 -20.10
CA MET A 8 7.96 -12.16 -18.94
C MET A 8 6.75 -11.22 -19.04
N LYS A 9 6.46 -10.73 -20.25
CA LYS A 9 5.28 -9.88 -20.45
C LYS A 9 3.99 -10.63 -20.21
N LYS A 10 3.97 -11.93 -20.42
CA LYS A 10 2.79 -12.77 -20.23
C LYS A 10 2.65 -13.23 -18.79
N GLN A 11 3.73 -13.19 -18.01
CA GLN A 11 3.70 -13.56 -16.61
C GLN A 11 3.17 -12.40 -15.79
N LYS A 12 2.66 -12.70 -14.60
CA LYS A 12 2.24 -11.66 -13.68
C LYS A 12 3.48 -10.98 -13.12
N GLU A 13 3.76 -9.82 -13.64
CA GLU A 13 4.87 -9.02 -13.14
C GLU A 13 4.41 -8.23 -11.92
N TRP A 14 5.35 -7.96 -11.02
CA TRP A 14 5.07 -7.06 -9.93
C TRP A 14 4.83 -5.66 -10.50
N ARG A 15 3.81 -5.02 -10.02
CA ARG A 15 3.47 -3.65 -10.40
C ARG A 15 3.26 -2.82 -9.15
N PRO A 16 3.69 -1.56 -9.15
CA PRO A 16 3.51 -0.70 -7.97
C PRO A 16 2.03 -0.42 -7.67
N LEU A 17 1.17 -0.50 -8.67
CA LEU A 17 -0.27 -0.33 -8.52
C LEU A 17 -0.98 -1.46 -9.27
N PRO A 18 -1.99 -2.10 -8.66
CA PRO A 18 -2.82 -3.06 -9.40
C PRO A 18 -3.72 -2.32 -10.41
N ASP A 19 -4.34 -3.10 -11.30
CA ASP A 19 -5.18 -2.54 -12.35
C ASP A 19 -6.44 -1.84 -11.81
N SER A 20 -6.78 -2.10 -10.56
CA SER A 20 -8.01 -1.56 -9.96
C SER A 20 -7.89 -0.14 -9.45
N ILE A 21 -6.68 0.41 -9.37
CA ILE A 21 -6.45 1.74 -8.80
C ILE A 21 -5.55 2.60 -9.67
N THR A 22 -5.65 3.91 -9.47
CA THR A 22 -4.82 4.88 -10.16
C THR A 22 -4.51 6.05 -9.24
N ILE A 23 -3.62 6.93 -9.68
CA ILE A 23 -3.25 8.14 -8.94
C ILE A 23 -3.78 9.33 -9.72
N LYS A 24 -4.47 10.24 -9.02
CA LYS A 24 -4.98 11.47 -9.61
C LYS A 24 -5.21 12.52 -8.53
N ASP A 25 -5.61 13.72 -8.91
CA ASP A 25 -5.83 14.82 -8.00
C ASP A 25 -6.83 14.44 -6.91
N SER A 26 -6.48 14.75 -5.67
CA SER A 26 -7.27 14.44 -4.49
C SER A 26 -7.93 15.71 -3.94
N LYS A 27 -9.13 15.56 -3.39
CA LYS A 27 -9.79 16.63 -2.67
C LYS A 27 -9.27 16.74 -1.24
N ILE A 28 -8.55 15.72 -0.77
CA ILE A 28 -7.97 15.73 0.57
C ILE A 28 -6.67 16.53 0.54
N GLU A 29 -5.73 16.09 -0.25
CA GLU A 29 -4.44 16.76 -0.39
C GLU A 29 -3.70 16.24 -1.63
N GLY A 30 -3.18 17.17 -2.45
CA GLY A 30 -2.34 16.84 -3.59
C GLY A 30 -2.89 15.74 -4.47
N LEU A 31 -2.09 14.70 -4.66
CA LEU A 31 -2.50 13.51 -5.39
C LEU A 31 -2.98 12.45 -4.41
N GLY A 32 -3.84 11.57 -4.86
CA GLY A 32 -4.35 10.47 -4.07
C GLY A 32 -4.50 9.22 -4.90
N VAL A 33 -4.86 8.13 -4.24
CA VAL A 33 -5.09 6.83 -4.88
C VAL A 33 -6.60 6.61 -5.01
N PHE A 34 -7.06 6.28 -6.20
CA PHE A 34 -8.48 6.16 -6.51
C PHE A 34 -8.81 4.82 -7.13
N ALA A 35 -9.97 4.29 -6.80
CA ALA A 35 -10.49 3.09 -7.43
C ALA A 35 -10.98 3.41 -8.85
N ILE A 36 -10.54 2.64 -9.83
CA ILE A 36 -11.03 2.75 -11.20
C ILE A 36 -11.94 1.59 -11.58
N GLN A 37 -12.17 0.71 -10.62
CA GLN A 37 -13.19 -0.33 -10.69
C GLN A 37 -13.63 -0.62 -9.26
N ASP A 38 -14.75 -1.30 -9.09
CA ASP A 38 -15.23 -1.66 -7.76
C ASP A 38 -14.25 -2.65 -7.12
N ILE A 39 -14.01 -2.45 -5.82
CA ILE A 39 -13.07 -3.27 -5.05
C ILE A 39 -13.83 -3.87 -3.87
N GLU A 40 -13.77 -5.18 -3.74
CA GLU A 40 -14.42 -5.85 -2.62
C GLU A 40 -13.59 -5.72 -1.35
N ALA A 41 -14.28 -5.74 -0.21
CA ALA A 41 -13.63 -5.76 1.09
C ALA A 41 -12.65 -6.94 1.16
N ASN A 42 -11.54 -6.73 1.87
CA ASN A 42 -10.46 -7.72 2.05
C ASN A 42 -9.63 -7.98 0.80
N THR A 43 -9.77 -7.16 -0.23
CA THR A 43 -8.89 -7.24 -1.39
C THR A 43 -7.51 -6.72 -1.04
N ASP A 44 -6.49 -7.51 -1.36
CA ASP A 44 -5.09 -7.11 -1.20
C ASP A 44 -4.72 -6.17 -2.36
N LEU A 45 -4.38 -4.93 -2.03
CA LEU A 45 -4.09 -3.91 -3.04
C LEU A 45 -2.60 -3.78 -3.33
N GLY A 46 -1.76 -4.49 -2.59
CA GLY A 46 -0.34 -4.52 -2.85
C GLY A 46 0.51 -3.86 -1.79
N ILE A 47 1.76 -3.63 -2.14
CA ILE A 47 2.79 -3.18 -1.21
C ILE A 47 2.80 -1.68 -1.11
N SER A 48 2.77 -1.15 0.12
CA SER A 48 2.94 0.28 0.35
C SER A 48 4.39 0.63 0.73
N HIS A 49 5.05 -0.23 1.50
CA HIS A 49 6.39 0.00 2.00
C HIS A 49 7.17 -1.31 2.05
N VAL A 50 8.46 -1.24 1.74
CA VAL A 50 9.36 -2.38 1.88
C VAL A 50 10.34 -2.08 3.01
N TYR A 51 10.54 -3.03 3.92
CA TYR A 51 11.47 -2.88 5.02
C TYR A 51 12.90 -2.84 4.48
N ASP A 52 13.67 -1.83 4.92
CA ASP A 52 15.08 -1.71 4.61
C ASP A 52 15.72 -0.83 5.69
N ASP A 53 16.53 -1.44 6.55
CA ASP A 53 17.09 -0.76 7.71
C ASP A 53 18.15 0.28 7.36
N ARG A 54 18.49 0.41 6.08
CA ARG A 54 19.40 1.48 5.64
C ARG A 54 18.70 2.82 5.51
N PHE A 55 17.36 2.84 5.58
CA PHE A 55 16.57 4.07 5.50
C PHE A 55 16.18 4.56 6.89
N PRO A 56 16.05 5.89 7.09
CA PRO A 56 15.81 6.45 8.43
C PRO A 56 14.61 5.85 9.17
N ASP A 57 13.54 5.55 8.47
CA ASP A 57 12.34 5.00 9.08
C ASP A 57 12.25 3.49 8.94
N ASN A 58 13.32 2.86 8.48
CA ASN A 58 13.39 1.43 8.20
C ASN A 58 12.51 0.96 7.05
N TYR A 59 11.93 1.86 6.28
CA TYR A 59 11.07 1.50 5.16
C TYR A 59 11.31 2.36 3.95
N ILE A 60 11.23 1.72 2.79
CA ILE A 60 11.19 2.41 1.50
C ILE A 60 9.71 2.55 1.14
N ARG A 61 9.28 3.76 0.84
CA ARG A 61 7.89 4.02 0.47
C ARG A 61 7.72 3.82 -1.04
N LEU A 62 6.80 2.97 -1.42
CA LEU A 62 6.46 2.75 -2.83
C LEU A 62 5.29 3.65 -3.23
N SER A 63 4.89 3.59 -4.51
CA SER A 63 3.86 4.49 -5.04
C SER A 63 2.56 4.45 -4.24
N LEU A 64 2.07 3.27 -3.93
CA LEU A 64 0.83 3.14 -3.16
C LEU A 64 0.94 3.82 -1.80
N GLY A 65 2.03 3.59 -1.09
CA GLY A 65 2.25 4.20 0.22
C GLY A 65 2.51 5.70 0.15
N ALA A 66 3.09 6.18 -0.97
CA ALA A 66 3.43 7.58 -1.11
C ALA A 66 2.21 8.46 -1.38
N PHE A 67 1.20 7.93 -2.05
CA PHE A 67 0.07 8.73 -2.50
C PHE A 67 -1.25 8.44 -1.79
N ILE A 68 -1.31 7.41 -0.95
CA ILE A 68 -2.54 7.15 -0.19
C ILE A 68 -2.69 8.18 0.93
N ASN A 69 -3.82 8.85 0.97
CA ASN A 69 -4.06 9.93 1.92
C ASN A 69 -4.66 9.46 3.23
N HIS A 70 -4.50 10.28 4.26
CA HIS A 70 -5.05 10.01 5.57
C HIS A 70 -6.52 10.42 5.66
N HIS A 71 -7.32 9.62 6.35
CA HIS A 71 -8.68 9.97 6.71
C HIS A 71 -9.02 9.30 8.03
N GLU A 72 -9.82 9.98 8.85
CA GLU A 72 -10.19 9.43 10.16
C GLU A 72 -11.11 8.21 10.04
N MET A 73 -11.86 8.12 8.95
CA MET A 73 -12.73 6.98 8.67
C MET A 73 -12.27 6.34 7.37
N PRO A 74 -11.17 5.58 7.42
CA PRO A 74 -10.55 5.06 6.20
C PRO A 74 -11.32 3.88 5.62
N ASN A 75 -11.08 3.62 4.33
CA ASN A 75 -11.62 2.43 3.68
C ASN A 75 -10.54 1.35 3.47
N CYS A 76 -9.31 1.61 3.85
CA CYS A 76 -8.22 0.65 3.77
C CYS A 76 -7.50 0.53 5.10
N LYS A 77 -6.74 -0.57 5.24
CA LYS A 77 -5.87 -0.78 6.40
C LYS A 77 -4.52 -1.29 5.93
N ALA A 78 -3.50 -1.05 6.74
CA ALA A 78 -2.14 -1.52 6.48
C ALA A 78 -1.84 -2.73 7.35
N ILE A 79 -1.19 -3.73 6.78
CA ILE A 79 -0.75 -4.90 7.53
C ILE A 79 0.71 -5.18 7.22
N VAL A 80 1.44 -5.67 8.24
CA VAL A 80 2.83 -6.10 8.06
C VAL A 80 2.84 -7.54 7.61
N ALA A 81 3.61 -7.82 6.56
CA ALA A 81 3.81 -9.19 6.06
C ALA A 81 5.30 -9.50 6.09
N GLU A 82 5.65 -10.72 6.54
CA GLU A 82 7.05 -11.15 6.54
C GLU A 82 7.46 -11.71 5.20
N SER A 83 6.50 -12.16 4.40
CA SER A 83 6.74 -12.70 3.07
C SER A 83 5.47 -12.61 2.24
N HIS A 84 5.64 -12.71 0.93
CA HIS A 84 4.51 -12.78 -0.01
C HIS A 84 4.99 -13.43 -1.29
N GLU A 85 4.10 -14.15 -1.96
CA GLU A 85 4.48 -14.84 -3.19
C GLU A 85 5.00 -13.92 -4.28
N SER A 86 4.59 -12.66 -4.28
CA SER A 86 5.02 -11.70 -5.30
C SER A 86 6.46 -11.22 -5.13
N ILE A 87 6.98 -11.20 -3.90
CA ILE A 87 8.31 -10.67 -3.63
C ILE A 87 9.20 -11.56 -2.76
N GLY A 88 8.69 -12.71 -2.31
CA GLY A 88 9.47 -13.63 -1.49
C GLY A 88 9.51 -13.25 -0.02
N GLU A 89 10.58 -13.63 0.66
CA GLU A 89 10.71 -13.45 2.11
C GLU A 89 11.31 -12.08 2.45
N ILE A 90 10.56 -11.05 2.16
CA ILE A 90 10.95 -9.66 2.44
C ILE A 90 9.86 -9.04 3.29
N LYS A 91 10.24 -8.51 4.46
CA LYS A 91 9.31 -7.83 5.33
C LYS A 91 8.81 -6.56 4.65
N HIS A 92 7.51 -6.35 4.67
CA HIS A 92 6.90 -5.20 3.98
C HIS A 92 5.53 -4.91 4.55
N ILE A 93 4.95 -3.79 4.14
CA ILE A 93 3.60 -3.39 4.53
C ILE A 93 2.71 -3.48 3.31
N ARG A 94 1.56 -4.12 3.46
CA ARG A 94 0.54 -4.25 2.42
C ARG A 94 -0.68 -3.44 2.77
N ILE A 95 -1.37 -2.98 1.75
CA ILE A 95 -2.65 -2.27 1.92
C ILE A 95 -3.77 -3.21 1.51
N VAL A 96 -4.79 -3.27 2.34
CA VAL A 96 -5.94 -4.15 2.13
C VAL A 96 -7.20 -3.31 2.26
N ALA A 97 -8.16 -3.53 1.37
CA ALA A 97 -9.46 -2.86 1.47
C ALA A 97 -10.18 -3.36 2.73
N GLU A 98 -10.61 -2.44 3.57
CA GLU A 98 -11.30 -2.77 4.82
C GLU A 98 -12.79 -2.94 4.60
N LYS A 99 -13.32 -2.31 3.58
CA LYS A 99 -14.72 -2.38 3.18
C LYS A 99 -14.80 -2.31 1.65
N ASP A 100 -15.99 -2.51 1.10
CA ASP A 100 -16.19 -2.37 -0.32
C ASP A 100 -15.91 -0.92 -0.74
N ILE A 101 -15.20 -0.77 -1.84
CA ILE A 101 -14.84 0.54 -2.39
C ILE A 101 -15.41 0.64 -3.78
N SER A 102 -16.17 1.68 -4.03
CA SER A 102 -16.80 1.87 -5.35
C SER A 102 -15.86 2.59 -6.31
N THR A 103 -16.03 2.33 -7.59
CA THR A 103 -15.32 3.05 -8.66
C THR A 103 -15.42 4.56 -8.41
N GLY A 104 -14.29 5.25 -8.44
CA GLY A 104 -14.22 6.68 -8.24
C GLY A 104 -13.94 7.13 -6.82
N GLU A 105 -14.04 6.22 -5.84
CA GLU A 105 -13.71 6.57 -4.47
C GLU A 105 -12.21 6.64 -4.25
N GLU A 106 -11.80 7.56 -3.40
CA GLU A 106 -10.40 7.65 -2.99
C GLU A 106 -10.11 6.62 -1.91
N LEU A 107 -8.98 5.93 -2.02
CA LEU A 107 -8.50 5.01 -1.00
C LEU A 107 -7.79 5.79 0.09
N THR A 108 -8.09 5.47 1.35
CA THR A 108 -7.55 6.19 2.50
C THR A 108 -7.11 5.24 3.60
N LEU A 109 -6.16 5.72 4.41
CA LEU A 109 -5.69 5.04 5.61
C LEU A 109 -5.82 5.98 6.80
N ASN A 110 -5.97 5.43 7.98
CA ASN A 110 -5.79 6.21 9.20
C ASN A 110 -4.37 5.97 9.71
N TYR A 111 -3.48 6.94 9.51
CA TYR A 111 -2.08 6.79 9.86
C TYR A 111 -1.84 6.58 11.34
N ILE A 112 -2.72 7.10 12.17
CA ILE A 112 -2.58 6.94 13.64
C ILE A 112 -2.95 5.52 14.05
N ILE A 113 -4.02 4.98 13.49
CA ILE A 113 -4.45 3.61 13.77
C ILE A 113 -3.49 2.61 13.17
N ASN A 114 -3.04 2.88 11.94
CA ASN A 114 -2.15 1.99 11.22
C ASN A 114 -0.68 2.38 11.42
N LYS A 115 -0.23 2.40 12.68
CA LYS A 115 1.12 2.83 13.06
C LYS A 115 2.24 2.01 12.44
N LEU A 116 1.89 0.99 11.71
CA LEU A 116 2.87 0.08 11.10
C LEU A 116 3.73 0.77 10.05
N ASP A 117 3.29 1.90 9.54
CA ASP A 117 4.06 2.65 8.55
C ASP A 117 5.25 3.40 9.14
N ASN A 118 5.35 3.48 10.47
CA ASN A 118 6.43 4.23 11.12
C ASN A 118 6.86 3.54 12.42
N PRO A 119 8.01 2.85 12.44
CA PRO A 119 8.51 2.18 13.64
C PRO A 119 8.70 3.11 14.84
N LEU A 120 9.05 4.38 14.60
CA LEU A 120 9.21 5.34 15.68
C LEU A 120 7.88 5.64 16.35
N TRP A 121 6.79 5.60 15.57
CA TRP A 121 5.45 5.75 16.10
C TRP A 121 5.14 4.70 17.14
N GLU A 122 5.44 3.45 16.83
CA GLU A 122 5.19 2.34 17.76
C GLU A 122 5.96 2.53 19.05
N PHE A 123 7.22 2.91 18.94
CA PHE A 123 8.06 3.13 20.10
C PHE A 123 7.53 4.28 20.98
N GLU A 124 7.20 5.40 20.37
CA GLU A 124 6.68 6.55 21.08
C GLU A 124 5.35 6.23 21.75
N TYR A 125 4.51 5.49 21.07
CA TYR A 125 3.21 5.08 21.57
C TYR A 125 3.37 4.20 22.82
N GLU A 126 4.28 3.26 22.78
CA GLU A 126 4.54 2.38 23.92
C GLU A 126 5.06 3.15 25.12
N VAL A 127 5.97 4.08 24.87
CA VAL A 127 6.56 4.89 25.93
C VAL A 127 5.52 5.79 26.58
N SER A 128 4.59 6.31 25.80
CA SER A 128 3.57 7.22 26.32
C SER A 128 2.46 6.52 27.12
N GLN A 129 2.41 5.21 27.03
CA GLN A 129 1.47 4.45 27.82
C GLN A 129 2.03 4.07 29.18
#